data_b9208c7362d200ed9caa1ab9e5cebfe1
#
_entry.id   b9208c7362d200ed9caa1ab9e5cebfe1
#
_cell.length_a   1.000
_cell.length_b   1.000
_cell.length_c   1.000
_cell.angle_alpha   90.00
_cell.angle_beta   90.00
_cell.angle_gamma   90.00
#
_symmetry.space_group_name_H-M   'P 1'
#
loop_
_entity.id
_entity.type
_entity.pdbx_description
1 polymer ?
#
loop_
_entity_poly.entity_id
_entity_poly.type
_entity_poly.pdbx_seq_one_letter_code
_entity_poly.pdbx_strand_id
1 'polypeptide(L)'
;YKKMPFGYEVKGKSSVVDSTVQEVIQSSLGQLVKPFLQGSDIVEFTANKENGSELATTVTDYVNHIFHSDNDGAQILRTWMFDALLLKTGIVKAYWDDDTDATPETYEGLSSDELAMLMSDDVEIVEQEELPGEVVQVGQDPMTGQPLTQQAPSTYNVKVMITKDASKVKIENVDPNEFMIDKNT
;
A
#
# COMPACT_ATOMS: atom_id res chain seq x y z
N TYR A 1 -23.85 7.84 -22.91
CA TYR A 1 -23.20 6.67 -22.35
C TYR A 1 -24.02 5.99 -21.22
N LYS A 2 -24.51 6.75 -20.24
CA LYS A 2 -25.22 6.19 -19.06
C LYS A 2 -26.64 5.69 -19.31
N LYS A 3 -27.16 5.72 -20.54
CA LYS A 3 -28.57 5.36 -20.89
C LYS A 3 -29.60 6.06 -20.02
N MET A 4 -29.31 7.26 -19.53
CA MET A 4 -30.27 8.04 -18.75
C MET A 4 -31.21 8.82 -19.67
N PRO A 5 -32.48 8.92 -19.32
CA PRO A 5 -33.45 9.80 -20.03
C PRO A 5 -32.90 11.23 -20.05
N PHE A 6 -33.18 11.97 -21.14
CA PHE A 6 -32.72 13.36 -21.29
C PHE A 6 -33.46 14.36 -20.40
N GLY A 7 -34.58 13.94 -19.78
CA GLY A 7 -35.37 14.76 -18.86
C GLY A 7 -36.42 15.66 -19.54
N TYR A 8 -36.50 15.63 -20.87
CA TYR A 8 -37.50 16.36 -21.65
C TYR A 8 -38.43 15.43 -22.45
N GLU A 9 -38.50 14.16 -22.03
CA GLU A 9 -39.36 13.18 -22.67
C GLU A 9 -40.83 13.55 -22.51
N VAL A 10 -41.56 13.44 -23.61
CA VAL A 10 -43.00 13.74 -23.64
C VAL A 10 -43.79 12.49 -23.28
N LYS A 11 -44.72 12.59 -22.33
CA LYS A 11 -45.59 11.49 -21.91
C LYS A 11 -46.33 10.90 -23.11
N GLY A 12 -46.18 9.60 -23.32
CA GLY A 12 -46.79 8.87 -24.45
C GLY A 12 -45.93 8.78 -25.70
N LYS A 13 -44.72 9.33 -25.70
CA LYS A 13 -43.68 9.11 -26.73
C LYS A 13 -42.58 8.15 -26.23
N SER A 14 -41.80 7.62 -27.17
CA SER A 14 -40.68 6.73 -26.84
C SER A 14 -39.64 7.44 -25.99
N SER A 15 -39.21 6.79 -24.93
CA SER A 15 -38.08 7.20 -24.06
C SER A 15 -36.85 6.29 -24.22
N VAL A 16 -36.77 5.59 -25.36
CA VAL A 16 -35.66 4.68 -25.64
C VAL A 16 -34.38 5.49 -25.89
N VAL A 17 -33.34 5.20 -25.12
CA VAL A 17 -31.98 5.76 -25.28
C VAL A 17 -31.12 4.73 -25.99
N ASP A 18 -30.51 5.12 -27.10
CA ASP A 18 -29.61 4.27 -27.87
C ASP A 18 -28.29 4.04 -27.09
N SER A 19 -27.83 2.79 -27.07
CA SER A 19 -26.60 2.36 -26.37
C SER A 19 -25.37 2.24 -27.27
N THR A 20 -25.47 2.60 -28.54
CA THR A 20 -24.39 2.42 -29.53
C THR A 20 -23.08 3.02 -29.05
N VAL A 21 -23.05 4.20 -28.45
CA VAL A 21 -21.84 4.83 -27.92
C VAL A 21 -21.22 3.99 -26.81
N GLN A 22 -22.02 3.42 -25.94
CA GLN A 22 -21.51 2.54 -24.87
C GLN A 22 -20.89 1.27 -25.44
N GLU A 23 -21.52 0.65 -26.42
CA GLU A 23 -21.05 -0.58 -27.05
C GLU A 23 -19.73 -0.36 -27.80
N VAL A 24 -19.62 0.74 -28.53
CA VAL A 24 -18.40 1.13 -29.26
C VAL A 24 -17.25 1.38 -28.28
N ILE A 25 -17.48 2.14 -27.22
CA ILE A 25 -16.43 2.42 -26.21
C ILE A 25 -15.97 1.13 -25.54
N GLN A 26 -16.87 0.26 -25.11
CA GLN A 26 -16.51 -1.01 -24.45
C GLN A 26 -15.77 -1.96 -25.39
N SER A 27 -16.20 -2.06 -26.64
CA SER A 27 -15.52 -2.88 -27.64
C SER A 27 -14.12 -2.35 -27.96
N SER A 28 -13.96 -1.04 -28.14
CA SER A 28 -12.69 -0.39 -28.42
C SER A 28 -11.74 -0.50 -27.23
N LEU A 29 -12.24 -0.32 -26.01
CA LEU A 29 -11.45 -0.43 -24.78
C LEU A 29 -10.80 -1.82 -24.65
N GLY A 30 -11.56 -2.89 -24.89
CA GLY A 30 -11.03 -4.25 -24.84
C GLY A 30 -9.91 -4.51 -25.86
N GLN A 31 -9.99 -3.90 -27.03
CA GLN A 31 -8.95 -4.01 -28.06
C GLN A 31 -7.71 -3.18 -27.75
N LEU A 32 -7.88 -1.99 -27.16
CA LEU A 32 -6.78 -1.09 -26.82
C LEU A 32 -5.97 -1.57 -25.61
N VAL A 33 -6.62 -2.09 -24.58
CA VAL A 33 -5.97 -2.56 -23.35
C VAL A 33 -5.23 -3.89 -23.56
N LYS A 34 -5.73 -4.73 -24.45
CA LYS A 34 -5.22 -6.08 -24.69
C LYS A 34 -3.70 -6.15 -24.98
N PRO A 35 -3.11 -5.33 -25.89
CA PRO A 35 -1.67 -5.38 -26.19
C PRO A 35 -0.79 -5.11 -24.96
N PHE A 36 -1.24 -4.26 -24.04
CA PHE A 36 -0.48 -3.90 -22.84
C PHE A 36 -0.58 -4.97 -21.74
N LEU A 37 -1.67 -5.75 -21.71
CA LEU A 37 -1.85 -6.80 -20.71
C LEU A 37 -1.41 -8.19 -21.18
N GLN A 38 -1.11 -8.37 -22.47
CA GLN A 38 -0.64 -9.65 -23.00
C GLN A 38 0.86 -9.90 -22.83
N GLY A 39 1.66 -8.83 -22.63
CA GLY A 39 3.08 -8.89 -22.32
C GLY A 39 3.36 -8.91 -20.84
N SER A 40 4.54 -9.40 -20.44
CA SER A 40 5.03 -9.25 -19.06
C SER A 40 5.46 -7.80 -18.79
N ASP A 41 5.91 -7.09 -19.82
CA ASP A 41 6.57 -5.81 -19.70
C ASP A 41 5.78 -4.74 -20.47
N ILE A 42 5.44 -3.67 -19.76
CA ILE A 42 4.84 -2.47 -20.34
C ILE A 42 5.93 -1.52 -20.83
N VAL A 43 7.06 -1.53 -20.13
CA VAL A 43 8.21 -0.65 -20.40
C VAL A 43 9.46 -1.52 -20.50
N GLU A 44 10.30 -1.23 -21.48
CA GLU A 44 11.61 -1.83 -21.64
C GLU A 44 12.67 -0.73 -21.69
N PHE A 45 13.67 -0.82 -20.81
CA PHE A 45 14.81 0.09 -20.80
C PHE A 45 15.96 -0.53 -21.58
N THR A 46 16.56 0.26 -22.46
CA THR A 46 17.74 -0.14 -23.25
C THR A 46 18.95 0.63 -22.77
N ALA A 47 20.09 -0.08 -22.68
CA ALA A 47 21.35 0.54 -22.28
C ALA A 47 21.93 1.43 -23.38
N ASN A 48 22.31 2.66 -23.04
CA ASN A 48 23.02 3.57 -23.94
C ASN A 48 24.56 3.33 -23.98
N LYS A 49 25.07 2.47 -23.09
CA LYS A 49 26.51 2.14 -22.97
C LYS A 49 26.69 0.63 -22.93
N GLU A 50 27.83 0.14 -23.45
CA GLU A 50 28.14 -1.29 -23.53
C GLU A 50 28.06 -2.03 -22.18
N ASN A 51 28.34 -1.38 -21.05
CA ASN A 51 28.31 -2.00 -19.71
C ASN A 51 27.00 -1.76 -18.94
N GLY A 52 25.95 -1.25 -19.59
CA GLY A 52 24.70 -0.87 -18.94
C GLY A 52 23.58 -1.92 -19.07
N SER A 53 23.82 -3.03 -19.75
CA SER A 53 22.77 -4.01 -20.07
C SER A 53 22.14 -4.64 -18.82
N GLU A 54 22.93 -5.04 -17.83
CA GLU A 54 22.44 -5.63 -16.59
C GLU A 54 21.58 -4.63 -15.79
N LEU A 55 22.06 -3.38 -15.68
CA LEU A 55 21.28 -2.32 -15.03
C LEU A 55 19.96 -2.05 -15.76
N ALA A 56 19.98 -2.02 -17.09
CA ALA A 56 18.77 -1.78 -17.87
C ALA A 56 17.72 -2.88 -17.65
N THR A 57 18.15 -4.14 -17.58
CA THR A 57 17.26 -5.26 -17.25
C THR A 57 16.68 -5.13 -15.85
N THR A 58 17.53 -4.84 -14.85
CA THR A 58 17.07 -4.66 -13.46
C THR A 58 16.06 -3.52 -13.33
N VAL A 59 16.31 -2.39 -14.02
CA VAL A 59 15.37 -1.25 -14.01
C VAL A 59 14.07 -1.60 -14.74
N THR A 60 14.14 -2.36 -15.83
CA THR A 60 12.95 -2.86 -16.53
C THR A 60 12.07 -3.70 -15.60
N ASP A 61 12.67 -4.70 -14.96
CA ASP A 61 11.96 -5.59 -14.04
C ASP A 61 11.35 -4.80 -12.86
N TYR A 62 12.11 -3.89 -12.28
CA TYR A 62 11.67 -3.07 -11.15
C TYR A 62 10.50 -2.15 -11.51
N VAL A 63 10.57 -1.43 -12.63
CA VAL A 63 9.47 -0.53 -13.05
C VAL A 63 8.21 -1.31 -13.41
N ASN A 64 8.34 -2.46 -14.07
CA ASN A 64 7.21 -3.31 -14.38
C ASN A 64 6.58 -3.92 -13.10
N HIS A 65 7.41 -4.26 -12.10
CA HIS A 65 6.92 -4.70 -10.79
C HIS A 65 6.09 -3.61 -10.08
N ILE A 66 6.62 -2.39 -9.98
CA ILE A 66 5.90 -1.24 -9.40
C ILE A 66 4.55 -1.05 -10.10
N PHE A 67 4.53 -1.11 -11.42
CA PHE A 67 3.31 -0.88 -12.18
C PHE A 67 2.27 -1.98 -12.01
N HIS A 68 2.69 -3.25 -12.11
CA HIS A 68 1.77 -4.40 -12.08
C HIS A 68 1.39 -4.86 -10.69
N SER A 69 2.37 -4.88 -9.76
CA SER A 69 2.19 -5.48 -8.44
C SER A 69 1.81 -4.47 -7.38
N ASP A 70 2.47 -3.30 -7.37
CA ASP A 70 2.25 -2.31 -6.32
C ASP A 70 1.05 -1.40 -6.60
N ASN A 71 0.68 -1.23 -7.89
CA ASN A 71 -0.30 -0.21 -8.31
C ASN A 71 -1.48 -0.73 -9.14
N ASP A 72 -1.71 -2.04 -9.27
CA ASP A 72 -2.78 -2.58 -10.12
C ASP A 72 -2.82 -1.94 -11.53
N GLY A 73 -1.72 -2.03 -12.25
CA GLY A 73 -1.55 -1.39 -13.55
C GLY A 73 -2.62 -1.71 -14.58
N ALA A 74 -3.23 -2.90 -14.51
CA ALA A 74 -4.32 -3.30 -15.38
C ALA A 74 -5.56 -2.40 -15.21
N GLN A 75 -5.92 -2.11 -13.97
CA GLN A 75 -7.06 -1.25 -13.66
C GLN A 75 -6.76 0.21 -14.04
N ILE A 76 -5.54 0.67 -13.77
CA ILE A 76 -5.08 2.02 -14.15
C ILE A 76 -5.19 2.23 -15.66
N LEU A 77 -4.64 1.31 -16.47
CA LEU A 77 -4.72 1.37 -17.93
C LEU A 77 -6.17 1.37 -18.43
N ARG A 78 -6.99 0.51 -17.85
CA ARG A 78 -8.40 0.40 -18.26
C ARG A 78 -9.15 1.68 -17.99
N THR A 79 -9.00 2.27 -16.82
CA THR A 79 -9.67 3.51 -16.42
C THR A 79 -9.16 4.69 -17.25
N TRP A 80 -7.84 4.81 -17.40
CA TRP A 80 -7.22 5.85 -18.22
C TRP A 80 -7.72 5.86 -19.67
N MET A 81 -7.72 4.67 -20.31
CA MET A 81 -8.19 4.55 -21.69
C MET A 81 -9.70 4.76 -21.81
N PHE A 82 -10.47 4.33 -20.81
CA PHE A 82 -11.91 4.57 -20.76
C PHE A 82 -12.22 6.07 -20.70
N ASP A 83 -11.54 6.82 -19.83
CA ASP A 83 -11.71 8.26 -19.71
C ASP A 83 -11.30 8.99 -20.99
N ALA A 84 -10.20 8.57 -21.60
CA ALA A 84 -9.74 9.10 -22.88
C ALA A 84 -10.77 8.88 -24.01
N LEU A 85 -11.39 7.71 -24.08
CA LEU A 85 -12.41 7.41 -25.08
C LEU A 85 -13.72 8.17 -24.83
N LEU A 86 -14.10 8.37 -23.57
CA LEU A 86 -15.34 9.01 -23.20
C LEU A 86 -15.24 10.55 -23.19
N LEU A 87 -14.17 11.08 -22.59
CA LEU A 87 -13.97 12.51 -22.32
C LEU A 87 -12.89 13.16 -23.20
N LYS A 88 -12.27 12.40 -24.11
CA LYS A 88 -11.14 12.78 -24.99
C LYS A 88 -9.82 12.99 -24.24
N THR A 89 -9.81 12.91 -22.94
CA THR A 89 -8.62 13.09 -22.10
C THR A 89 -8.66 12.07 -20.97
N GLY A 90 -7.58 11.34 -20.79
CA GLY A 90 -7.33 10.50 -19.62
C GLY A 90 -6.11 11.02 -18.90
N ILE A 91 -6.16 11.11 -17.59
CA ILE A 91 -5.09 11.68 -16.76
C ILE A 91 -4.65 10.63 -15.75
N VAL A 92 -3.32 10.44 -15.67
CA VAL A 92 -2.67 9.57 -14.68
C VAL A 92 -1.64 10.40 -13.96
N LYS A 93 -1.60 10.26 -12.63
CA LYS A 93 -0.64 10.92 -11.75
C LYS A 93 0.26 9.85 -11.15
N ALA A 94 1.57 10.08 -11.18
CA ALA A 94 2.55 9.29 -10.46
C ALA A 94 3.24 10.18 -9.43
N TYR A 95 3.38 9.68 -8.20
CA TYR A 95 3.98 10.42 -7.10
C TYR A 95 4.56 9.45 -6.06
N TRP A 96 5.42 9.98 -5.22
CA TRP A 96 5.91 9.27 -4.04
C TRP A 96 4.87 9.41 -2.92
N ASP A 97 4.43 8.30 -2.37
CA ASP A 97 3.50 8.25 -1.24
C ASP A 97 4.31 7.88 0.01
N ASP A 98 4.50 8.86 0.89
CA ASP A 98 5.14 8.67 2.19
C ASP A 98 4.11 8.06 3.13
N ASP A 99 4.04 6.74 3.15
CA ASP A 99 3.13 6.01 4.03
C ASP A 99 3.93 5.22 5.08
N THR A 100 3.37 5.14 6.27
CA THR A 100 3.92 4.38 7.38
C THR A 100 2.89 3.37 7.86
N ASP A 101 3.27 2.10 7.90
CA ASP A 101 2.42 1.03 8.40
C ASP A 101 2.73 0.78 9.88
N ALA A 102 1.76 1.05 10.75
CA ALA A 102 1.88 0.86 12.18
C ALA A 102 1.14 -0.41 12.61
N THR A 103 1.90 -1.43 12.98
CA THR A 103 1.36 -2.72 13.40
C THR A 103 1.50 -2.89 14.91
N PRO A 104 0.39 -3.17 15.64
CA PRO A 104 0.46 -3.47 17.07
C PRO A 104 0.98 -4.90 17.30
N GLU A 105 1.98 -5.04 18.16
CA GLU A 105 2.47 -6.33 18.64
C GLU A 105 2.47 -6.38 20.16
N THR A 106 2.22 -7.58 20.73
CA THR A 106 2.21 -7.79 22.17
C THR A 106 3.27 -8.81 22.54
N TYR A 107 4.08 -8.48 23.53
CA TYR A 107 5.13 -9.34 24.06
C TYR A 107 4.86 -9.58 25.56
N GLU A 108 4.98 -10.82 26.00
CA GLU A 108 4.73 -11.21 27.39
C GLU A 108 5.98 -11.81 28.01
N GLY A 109 6.22 -11.47 29.27
CA GLY A 109 7.28 -12.06 30.06
C GLY A 109 8.71 -11.65 29.69
N LEU A 110 8.88 -10.47 29.05
CA LEU A 110 10.20 -9.95 28.67
C LEU A 110 11.05 -9.63 29.91
N SER A 111 12.32 -9.98 29.87
CA SER A 111 13.30 -9.48 30.81
C SER A 111 13.64 -8.00 30.53
N SER A 112 14.27 -7.34 31.49
CA SER A 112 14.71 -5.95 31.37
C SER A 112 15.68 -5.75 30.17
N ASP A 113 16.53 -6.73 29.88
CA ASP A 113 17.49 -6.67 28.81
C ASP A 113 16.80 -6.86 27.43
N GLU A 114 15.83 -7.77 27.35
CA GLU A 114 15.03 -7.99 26.14
C GLU A 114 14.15 -6.78 25.83
N LEU A 115 13.57 -6.17 26.88
CA LEU A 115 12.82 -4.91 26.72
C LEU A 115 13.70 -3.79 26.19
N ALA A 116 14.93 -3.67 26.70
CA ALA A 116 15.89 -2.67 26.21
C ALA A 116 16.33 -2.91 24.75
N MET A 117 16.43 -4.19 24.35
CA MET A 117 16.72 -4.54 22.95
C MET A 117 15.55 -4.30 22.00
N LEU A 118 14.32 -4.39 22.50
CA LEU A 118 13.11 -4.11 21.72
C LEU A 118 12.93 -2.62 21.43
N MET A 119 13.46 -1.76 22.30
CA MET A 119 13.36 -0.30 22.15
C MET A 119 14.31 0.17 21.05
N SER A 120 13.73 0.40 19.88
CA SER A 120 14.38 1.05 18.74
C SER A 120 13.59 2.28 18.31
N ASP A 121 14.15 3.09 17.42
CA ASP A 121 13.50 4.32 16.94
C ASP A 121 12.14 4.06 16.24
N ASP A 122 11.93 2.81 15.77
CA ASP A 122 10.73 2.40 15.05
C ASP A 122 9.67 1.74 15.94
N VAL A 123 9.91 1.65 17.26
CA VAL A 123 9.05 0.96 18.23
C VAL A 123 8.57 1.92 19.31
N GLU A 124 7.26 2.16 19.36
CA GLU A 124 6.61 2.94 20.40
C GLU A 124 5.88 2.03 21.39
N ILE A 125 6.18 2.17 22.70
CA ILE A 125 5.47 1.44 23.75
C ILE A 125 4.13 2.11 24.01
N VAL A 126 3.04 1.36 23.77
CA VAL A 126 1.66 1.82 24.01
C VAL A 126 1.23 1.50 25.43
N GLU A 127 1.51 0.29 25.90
CA GLU A 127 1.17 -0.20 27.23
C GLU A 127 2.34 -1.02 27.78
N GLN A 128 2.65 -0.85 29.05
CA GLN A 128 3.67 -1.61 29.76
C GLN A 128 3.13 -2.00 31.13
N GLU A 129 3.20 -3.28 31.45
CA GLU A 129 2.86 -3.85 32.74
C GLU A 129 4.08 -4.57 33.30
N GLU A 130 4.52 -4.20 34.51
CA GLU A 130 5.58 -4.88 35.22
C GLU A 130 5.00 -5.98 36.12
N LEU A 131 5.43 -7.20 35.92
CA LEU A 131 5.14 -8.35 36.76
C LEU A 131 6.30 -8.58 37.71
N PRO A 132 6.14 -8.35 39.03
CA PRO A 132 7.19 -8.59 39.99
C PRO A 132 7.55 -10.08 40.02
N GLY A 133 8.84 -10.37 39.98
CA GLY A 133 9.32 -11.76 40.05
C GLY A 133 8.89 -12.46 41.35
N GLU A 134 8.63 -13.74 41.25
CA GLU A 134 8.26 -14.58 42.40
C GLU A 134 9.42 -14.64 43.42
N VAL A 135 9.05 -14.65 44.69
CA VAL A 135 10.00 -14.83 45.82
C VAL A 135 10.33 -16.29 45.92
N VAL A 136 11.54 -16.67 45.52
CA VAL A 136 12.03 -18.06 45.57
C VAL A 136 12.93 -18.26 46.76
N GLN A 137 12.71 -19.36 47.49
CA GLN A 137 13.57 -19.77 48.62
C GLN A 137 14.88 -20.36 48.08
N VAL A 138 16.01 -19.67 48.28
CA VAL A 138 17.32 -20.06 47.75
C VAL A 138 18.16 -20.89 48.74
N GLY A 139 17.72 -20.92 50.00
CA GLY A 139 18.43 -21.67 51.04
C GLY A 139 17.92 -21.34 52.44
N GLN A 140 18.61 -21.86 53.48
CA GLN A 140 18.42 -21.49 54.87
C GLN A 140 19.72 -20.89 55.42
N ASP A 141 19.60 -19.84 56.20
CA ASP A 141 20.71 -19.26 56.94
C ASP A 141 21.27 -20.30 57.94
N PRO A 142 22.52 -20.68 57.82
CA PRO A 142 23.15 -21.71 58.67
C PRO A 142 23.24 -21.31 60.14
N MET A 143 23.10 -20.02 60.50
CA MET A 143 23.15 -19.55 61.88
C MET A 143 21.79 -19.34 62.54
N THR A 144 20.78 -18.95 61.77
CA THR A 144 19.46 -18.59 62.29
C THR A 144 18.34 -19.55 61.85
N GLY A 145 18.60 -20.46 60.89
CA GLY A 145 17.59 -21.39 60.34
C GLY A 145 16.46 -20.72 59.58
N GLN A 146 16.55 -19.42 59.33
CA GLN A 146 15.52 -18.68 58.56
C GLN A 146 15.69 -18.93 57.07
N PRO A 147 14.61 -19.01 56.30
CA PRO A 147 14.64 -19.16 54.85
C PRO A 147 15.26 -17.91 54.22
N LEU A 148 16.33 -18.09 53.44
CA LEU A 148 16.83 -17.05 52.59
C LEU A 148 15.97 -16.99 51.34
N THR A 149 15.26 -15.91 51.21
CA THR A 149 14.42 -15.63 50.01
C THR A 149 15.12 -14.67 49.08
N GLN A 150 15.13 -14.99 47.81
CA GLN A 150 15.58 -14.12 46.76
C GLN A 150 14.42 -13.86 45.82
N GLN A 151 14.21 -12.60 45.51
CA GLN A 151 13.22 -12.22 44.52
C GLN A 151 13.76 -12.47 43.11
N ALA A 152 13.05 -13.20 42.29
CA ALA A 152 13.38 -13.35 40.88
C ALA A 152 13.29 -11.98 40.16
N PRO A 153 14.01 -11.78 39.07
CA PRO A 153 13.91 -10.54 38.30
C PRO A 153 12.46 -10.31 37.83
N SER A 154 12.04 -9.05 37.82
CA SER A 154 10.74 -8.66 37.26
C SER A 154 10.68 -8.97 35.77
N THR A 155 9.51 -9.34 35.27
CA THR A 155 9.21 -9.51 33.85
C THR A 155 8.21 -8.44 33.40
N TYR A 156 8.23 -8.14 32.12
CA TYR A 156 7.42 -7.08 31.53
C TYR A 156 6.51 -7.64 30.47
N ASN A 157 5.23 -7.27 30.52
CA ASN A 157 4.31 -7.42 29.41
C ASN A 157 4.20 -6.07 28.73
N VAL A 158 4.46 -6.03 27.44
CA VAL A 158 4.45 -4.78 26.69
C VAL A 158 3.63 -4.93 25.41
N LYS A 159 2.86 -3.89 25.13
CA LYS A 159 2.19 -3.73 23.86
C LYS A 159 2.88 -2.58 23.13
N VAL A 160 3.41 -2.88 21.99
CA VAL A 160 4.18 -1.94 21.18
C VAL A 160 3.49 -1.68 19.85
N MET A 161 3.72 -0.49 19.31
CA MET A 161 3.40 -0.13 17.94
C MET A 161 4.71 -0.11 17.15
N ILE A 162 4.84 -1.01 16.19
CA ILE A 162 6.00 -1.07 15.30
C ILE A 162 5.65 -0.30 14.04
N THR A 163 6.38 0.79 13.79
CA THR A 163 6.21 1.62 12.61
C THR A 163 7.20 1.17 11.53
N LYS A 164 6.69 0.73 10.39
CA LYS A 164 7.50 0.36 9.22
C LYS A 164 7.29 1.38 8.12
N ASP A 165 8.38 1.75 7.47
CA ASP A 165 8.30 2.55 6.25
C ASP A 165 7.62 1.73 5.15
N ALA A 166 6.43 2.17 4.74
CA ALA A 166 5.63 1.61 3.67
C ALA A 166 5.60 2.52 2.44
N SER A 167 6.51 3.50 2.40
CA SER A 167 6.62 4.47 1.31
C SER A 167 6.84 3.79 -0.03
N LYS A 168 6.08 4.21 -1.04
CA LYS A 168 6.14 3.62 -2.38
C LYS A 168 5.75 4.61 -3.48
N VAL A 169 6.12 4.28 -4.70
CA VAL A 169 5.61 4.99 -5.88
C VAL A 169 4.15 4.61 -6.08
N LYS A 170 3.26 5.60 -6.03
CA LYS A 170 1.83 5.43 -6.27
C LYS A 170 1.45 6.00 -7.62
N ILE A 171 0.65 5.25 -8.35
CA ILE A 171 0.13 5.63 -9.66
C ILE A 171 -1.38 5.55 -9.57
N GLU A 172 -2.06 6.65 -9.89
CA GLU A 172 -3.52 6.70 -9.82
C GLU A 172 -4.13 7.50 -10.97
N ASN A 173 -5.37 7.15 -11.31
CA ASN A 173 -6.14 7.92 -12.27
C ASN A 173 -6.75 9.15 -11.59
N VAL A 174 -6.71 10.27 -12.31
CA VAL A 174 -7.36 11.51 -11.90
C VAL A 174 -8.59 11.73 -12.77
N ASP A 175 -9.74 12.00 -12.15
CA ASP A 175 -10.96 12.33 -12.90
C ASP A 175 -10.71 13.62 -13.73
N PRO A 176 -10.86 13.56 -15.05
CA PRO A 176 -10.68 14.74 -15.90
C PRO A 176 -11.56 15.94 -15.53
N ASN A 177 -12.68 15.71 -14.84
CA ASN A 177 -13.55 16.79 -14.37
C ASN A 177 -13.01 17.52 -13.13
N GLU A 178 -12.11 16.89 -12.38
CA GLU A 178 -11.48 17.46 -11.19
C GLU A 178 -10.11 18.08 -11.50
N PHE A 179 -9.61 17.87 -12.72
CA PHE A 179 -8.29 18.34 -13.12
C PHE A 179 -8.37 19.78 -13.66
N MET A 180 -7.59 20.66 -13.05
CA MET A 180 -7.49 22.06 -13.46
C MET A 180 -6.04 22.41 -13.77
N ILE A 181 -5.84 23.12 -14.88
CA ILE A 181 -4.54 23.68 -15.30
C ILE A 181 -4.61 25.20 -15.13
N ASP A 182 -3.63 25.78 -14.45
CA ASP A 182 -3.51 27.25 -14.39
C ASP A 182 -3.16 27.78 -15.78
N LYS A 183 -3.80 28.90 -16.15
CA LYS A 183 -3.57 29.57 -17.44
C LYS A 183 -2.17 30.17 -17.59
N ASN A 184 -1.43 30.31 -16.48
CA ASN A 184 -0.13 30.95 -16.43
C ASN A 184 1.05 29.96 -16.36
N THR A 185 0.79 28.67 -16.58
CA THR A 185 1.84 27.63 -16.58
C THR A 185 2.40 27.43 -17.99
#